data_9e3e0be488fd5f4916a4d7eaa07b2728
#
_entry.id   9e3e0be488fd5f4916a4d7eaa07b2728
#
_cell.length_a   1.000
_cell.length_b   1.000
_cell.length_c   1.000
_cell.angle_alpha   90.00
_cell.angle_beta   90.00
_cell.angle_gamma   90.00
#
_symmetry.space_group_name_H-M   'P 1'
#
loop_
_entity.id
_entity.type
_entity.pdbx_description
1 polymer ?
#
loop_
_entity_poly.entity_id
_entity_poly.type
_entity_poly.pdbx_seq_one_letter_code
_entity_poly.pdbx_strand_id
1 'polypeptide(L)'
;MTRFQVLYWQDVPSLVRVLAADGSHVSHQLPDWFQQEIDRRAMEQGLIGSDAYLEQWRWGDPEERPESGEEIVALLVAEFSEA
;
A
#
# COMPACT_ATOMS: atom_id res chain seq x y z
N MET A 1 -16.16 11.43 5.15
CA MET A 1 -15.28 10.88 4.10
C MET A 1 -13.94 10.51 4.69
N THR A 2 -13.36 9.42 4.22
CA THR A 2 -12.06 8.95 4.70
C THR A 2 -10.96 9.45 3.77
N ARG A 3 -10.03 10.21 4.31
CA ARG A 3 -8.85 10.64 3.58
C ARG A 3 -7.71 9.68 3.88
N PHE A 4 -7.03 9.21 2.84
CA PHE A 4 -6.01 8.18 2.98
C PHE A 4 -4.92 8.29 1.93
N GLN A 5 -3.78 7.67 2.23
CA GLN A 5 -2.70 7.49 1.28
C GLN A 5 -2.29 6.01 1.29
N VAL A 6 -1.82 5.52 0.17
CA VAL A 6 -1.36 4.13 0.03
C VAL A 6 0.14 4.13 -0.22
N LEU A 7 0.86 3.29 0.52
CA LEU A 7 2.28 3.06 0.29
C LEU A 7 2.42 1.92 -0.72
N TYR A 8 3.10 2.20 -1.82
CA TYR A 8 3.34 1.23 -2.89
C TYR A 8 4.81 0.83 -2.96
N TRP A 9 5.07 -0.42 -3.28
CA TRP A 9 6.36 -0.86 -3.79
C TRP A 9 6.16 -1.16 -5.26
N GLN A 10 6.70 -0.30 -6.13
CA GLN A 10 6.33 -0.25 -7.56
C GLN A 10 4.81 -0.10 -7.68
N ASP A 11 4.11 -1.12 -8.20
CA ASP A 11 2.66 -1.08 -8.36
C ASP A 11 1.91 -1.89 -7.30
N VAL A 12 2.62 -2.48 -6.34
CA VAL A 12 2.02 -3.35 -5.33
C VAL A 12 1.73 -2.54 -4.07
N PRO A 13 0.44 -2.43 -3.65
CA PRO A 13 0.13 -1.75 -2.40
C PRO A 13 0.61 -2.56 -1.19
N SER A 14 1.09 -1.88 -0.16
CA SER A 14 1.60 -2.51 1.06
C SER A 14 0.85 -2.06 2.30
N LEU A 15 0.49 -0.78 2.37
CA LEU A 15 -0.03 -0.16 3.58
C LEU A 15 -1.00 0.95 3.21
N VAL A 16 -2.09 1.07 3.96
CA VAL A 16 -3.01 2.20 3.86
C VAL A 16 -2.86 3.05 5.12
N ARG A 17 -2.63 4.33 4.95
CA ARG A 17 -2.56 5.30 6.04
C ARG A 17 -3.78 6.20 5.98
N VAL A 18 -4.65 6.11 7.00
CA VAL A 18 -5.83 6.98 7.11
C VAL A 18 -5.42 8.24 7.85
N LEU A 19 -5.71 9.38 7.25
CA LEU A 19 -5.33 10.70 7.76
C LEU A 19 -6.50 11.31 8.52
N ALA A 20 -6.26 11.79 9.75
CA ALA A 20 -7.26 12.46 10.55
C ALA A 20 -7.13 13.98 10.42
N ALA A 21 -8.22 14.69 10.73
CA ALA A 21 -8.25 16.16 10.64
C ALA A 21 -7.27 16.84 11.57
N ASP A 22 -6.90 16.20 12.69
CA ASP A 22 -5.97 16.75 13.68
C ASP A 22 -4.49 16.52 13.33
N GLY A 23 -4.20 15.92 12.17
CA GLY A 23 -2.85 15.63 11.74
C GLY A 23 -2.34 14.25 12.14
N SER A 24 -3.10 13.51 12.94
CA SER A 24 -2.74 12.13 13.28
C SER A 24 -3.08 11.19 12.14
N HIS A 25 -2.57 9.96 12.21
CA HIS A 25 -2.89 8.95 11.21
C HIS A 25 -2.95 7.57 11.84
N VAL A 26 -3.70 6.68 11.19
CA VAL A 26 -3.80 5.26 11.58
C VAL A 26 -3.42 4.43 10.37
N SER A 27 -2.49 3.50 10.55
CA SER A 27 -2.03 2.62 9.48
C SER A 27 -2.75 1.29 9.51
N HIS A 28 -3.18 0.82 8.34
CA HIS A 28 -3.78 -0.49 8.15
C HIS A 28 -2.89 -1.29 7.20
N GLN A 29 -2.34 -2.40 7.69
CA GLN A 29 -1.54 -3.27 6.83
C GLN A 29 -2.44 -4.13 5.95
N LEU A 30 -2.01 -4.33 4.71
CA LEU A 30 -2.67 -5.27 3.82
C LEU A 30 -2.28 -6.70 4.19
N PRO A 31 -3.03 -7.72 3.70
CA PRO A 31 -2.69 -9.12 3.98
C PRO A 31 -1.25 -9.47 3.62
N ASP A 32 -0.67 -10.43 4.31
CA ASP A 32 0.73 -10.82 4.16
C ASP A 32 1.13 -11.19 2.73
N TRP A 33 0.18 -11.70 1.93
CA TRP A 33 0.50 -12.10 0.56
C TRP A 33 0.92 -10.92 -0.32
N PHE A 34 0.52 -9.70 0.02
CA PHE A 34 1.01 -8.50 -0.67
C PHE A 34 2.51 -8.32 -0.44
N GLN A 35 2.97 -8.53 0.79
CA GLN A 35 4.40 -8.47 1.10
C GLN A 35 5.15 -9.60 0.40
N GLN A 36 4.57 -10.78 0.34
CA GLN A 36 5.15 -11.91 -0.39
C GLN A 36 5.27 -11.59 -1.88
N GLU A 37 4.28 -10.93 -2.45
CA GLU A 37 4.31 -10.51 -3.85
C GLU A 37 5.42 -9.48 -4.10
N ILE A 38 5.60 -8.54 -3.18
CA ILE A 38 6.69 -7.55 -3.24
C ILE A 38 8.03 -8.27 -3.21
N ASP A 39 8.22 -9.20 -2.28
CA ASP A 39 9.46 -9.95 -2.14
C ASP A 39 9.75 -10.78 -3.40
N ARG A 40 8.73 -11.42 -3.97
CA ARG A 40 8.86 -12.20 -5.19
C ARG A 40 9.31 -11.33 -6.36
N ARG A 41 8.68 -10.17 -6.54
CA ARG A 41 9.04 -9.24 -7.62
C ARG A 41 10.45 -8.70 -7.44
N ALA A 42 10.83 -8.39 -6.20
CA ALA A 42 12.17 -7.91 -5.91
C ALA A 42 13.23 -8.97 -6.23
N MET A 43 12.93 -10.24 -5.92
CA MET A 43 13.83 -11.35 -6.26
C MET A 43 13.96 -11.53 -7.79
N GLU A 44 12.83 -11.48 -8.50
CA GLU A 44 12.84 -11.61 -9.97
C GLU A 44 13.63 -10.50 -10.65
N GLN A 45 13.60 -9.30 -10.08
CA GLN A 45 14.29 -8.14 -10.62
C GLN A 45 15.72 -7.98 -10.10
N GLY A 46 16.15 -8.85 -9.18
CA GLY A 46 17.48 -8.80 -8.60
C GLY A 46 17.71 -7.62 -7.67
N LEU A 47 16.64 -7.10 -7.04
CA LEU A 47 16.71 -5.90 -6.20
C LEU A 47 16.93 -6.19 -4.73
N ILE A 48 16.78 -7.44 -4.28
CA ILE A 48 16.94 -7.81 -2.87
C ILE A 48 18.34 -7.42 -2.38
N GLY A 49 18.37 -6.67 -1.26
CA GLY A 49 19.62 -6.23 -0.66
C GLY A 49 20.30 -5.06 -1.34
N SER A 50 19.65 -4.41 -2.31
CA SER A 50 20.21 -3.26 -3.02
C SER A 50 19.48 -1.96 -2.65
N ASP A 51 20.13 -0.82 -2.90
CA ASP A 51 19.51 0.49 -2.71
C ASP A 51 18.31 0.67 -3.64
N ALA A 52 18.35 0.04 -4.81
CA ALA A 52 17.24 0.10 -5.77
C ALA A 52 15.95 -0.46 -5.18
N TYR A 53 16.03 -1.47 -4.30
CA TYR A 53 14.85 -1.98 -3.60
C TYR A 53 14.17 -0.88 -2.78
N LEU A 54 14.96 -0.10 -2.03
CA LEU A 54 14.44 0.96 -1.18
C LEU A 54 13.87 2.12 -1.99
N GLU A 55 14.42 2.38 -3.16
CA GLU A 55 13.97 3.46 -4.04
C GLU A 55 12.62 3.20 -4.68
N GLN A 56 12.15 1.95 -4.68
CA GLN A 56 10.85 1.58 -5.25
C GLN A 56 9.66 1.91 -4.34
N TRP A 57 9.93 2.21 -3.06
CA TRP A 57 8.87 2.59 -2.13
C TRP A 57 8.39 4.02 -2.42
N ARG A 58 7.09 4.20 -2.54
CA ARG A 58 6.51 5.53 -2.74
C ARG A 58 5.13 5.63 -2.13
N TRP A 59 4.80 6.82 -1.67
CA TRP A 59 3.44 7.14 -1.23
C TRP A 59 2.64 7.62 -2.43
N GLY A 60 1.43 7.09 -2.59
CA GLY A 60 0.49 7.62 -3.56
C GLY A 60 -0.07 8.97 -3.10
N ASP A 61 -0.77 9.66 -4.00
CA ASP A 61 -1.41 10.91 -3.66
C ASP A 61 -2.56 10.68 -2.67
N PRO A 62 -2.81 11.62 -1.74
CA PRO A 62 -3.97 11.51 -0.85
C PRO A 62 -5.27 11.45 -1.64
N GLU A 63 -6.15 10.54 -1.23
CA GLU A 63 -7.47 10.36 -1.83
C GLU A 63 -8.53 10.40 -0.75
N GLU A 64 -9.77 10.67 -1.14
CA GLU A 64 -10.92 10.64 -0.24
C GLU A 64 -11.96 9.69 -0.80
N ARG A 65 -12.53 8.84 0.09
CA ARG A 65 -13.60 7.92 -0.26
C ARG A 65 -14.62 7.87 0.89
N PRO A 66 -15.90 7.54 0.60
CA PRO A 66 -16.90 7.41 1.65
C PRO A 66 -16.71 6.18 2.54
N GLU A 67 -15.94 5.18 2.10
CA GLU A 67 -15.70 3.95 2.84
C GLU A 67 -14.77 4.21 4.04
N SER A 68 -14.85 3.33 5.05
CA SER A 68 -13.94 3.34 6.19
C SER A 68 -12.55 2.84 5.77
N GLY A 69 -11.54 3.03 6.63
CA GLY A 69 -10.20 2.52 6.38
C GLY A 69 -10.17 1.02 6.13
N GLU A 70 -10.94 0.25 6.91
CA GLU A 70 -11.04 -1.20 6.73
C GLU A 70 -11.68 -1.58 5.40
N GLU A 71 -12.72 -0.85 5.00
CA GLU A 71 -13.38 -1.08 3.72
C GLU A 71 -12.45 -0.73 2.56
N ILE A 72 -11.64 0.31 2.69
CA ILE A 72 -10.65 0.70 1.68
C ILE A 72 -9.62 -0.41 1.51
N VAL A 73 -9.15 -1.01 2.59
CA VAL A 73 -8.23 -2.16 2.54
C VAL A 73 -8.88 -3.31 1.77
N ALA A 74 -10.15 -3.62 2.06
CA ALA A 74 -10.87 -4.69 1.37
C ALA A 74 -11.01 -4.42 -0.13
N LEU A 75 -11.28 -3.16 -0.51
CA LEU A 75 -11.37 -2.77 -1.91
C LEU A 75 -10.04 -2.93 -2.64
N LEU A 76 -8.93 -2.54 -2.01
CA LEU A 76 -7.60 -2.69 -2.60
C LEU A 76 -7.24 -4.16 -2.79
N VAL A 77 -7.58 -5.00 -1.82
CA VAL A 77 -7.36 -6.45 -1.92
C VAL A 77 -8.12 -7.00 -3.12
N ALA A 78 -9.40 -6.63 -3.26
CA ALA A 78 -10.23 -7.09 -4.37
C ALA A 78 -9.70 -6.61 -5.73
N GLU A 79 -9.36 -5.33 -5.83
CA GLU A 79 -8.83 -4.73 -7.06
C GLU A 79 -7.53 -5.40 -7.50
N PHE A 80 -6.62 -5.65 -6.57
CA PHE A 80 -5.34 -6.27 -6.88
C PHE A 80 -5.49 -7.75 -7.25
N SER A 81 -6.42 -8.45 -6.60
CA SER A 81 -6.66 -9.86 -6.87
C SER A 81 -7.28 -10.12 -8.25
N GLU A 82 -7.96 -9.11 -8.80
CA GLU A 82 -8.58 -9.21 -10.13
C GLU A 82 -7.60 -8.88 -11.26
N ALA A 83 -6.47 -8.29 -10.91
CA ALA A 83 -5.44 -7.92 -11.92
C ALA A 83 -4.53 -9.13 -12.35
#